data_14be06aea7ea004978506005b4d48f09
#
_entry.id   14be06aea7ea004978506005b4d48f09
#
_cell.length_a   1.000
_cell.length_b   1.000
_cell.length_c   1.000
_cell.angle_alpha   90.00
_cell.angle_beta   90.00
_cell.angle_gamma   90.00
#
_symmetry.space_group_name_H-M   'P 1'
#
loop_
_entity.id
_entity.type
_entity.pdbx_description
1 polymer ?
#
loop_
_entity_poly.entity_id
_entity_poly.type
_entity_poly.pdbx_seq_one_letter_code
_entity_poly.pdbx_strand_id
1 'polypeptide(L)'
;VFLEILVWLSGGWLFNRLLGLFFWDLLVGMYTEHHPPKMLVQISGIFVFFLTLSFIAHFVFDEPLTSILVTGGGLTIALGFGIQGLINDLFSSLAIQLDPPFKVGDFINVHHRYLAAEGLIGRVEETNWRTTRMWTTDRNYIVVPNSYITTQILTNYSMPKSLSRFELNYTLDFAIPSDRAIRIFNAALL
;
A
#
# COMPACT_ATOMS: atom_id res chain seq x y z
N VAL A 1 30.16 -35.27 -9.00
CA VAL A 1 30.14 -33.97 -8.30
C VAL A 1 30.30 -32.81 -9.29
N PHE A 2 31.43 -32.67 -10.00
CA PHE A 2 31.63 -31.50 -10.88
C PHE A 2 30.63 -31.40 -12.02
N LEU A 3 30.38 -32.51 -12.72
CA LEU A 3 29.35 -32.59 -13.78
C LEU A 3 27.95 -32.33 -13.25
N GLU A 4 27.61 -32.84 -12.09
CA GLU A 4 26.30 -32.62 -11.45
C GLU A 4 26.08 -31.16 -11.09
N ILE A 5 27.10 -30.49 -10.54
CA ILE A 5 27.05 -29.04 -10.27
C ILE A 5 26.81 -28.26 -11.56
N LEU A 6 27.51 -28.60 -12.66
CA LEU A 6 27.30 -27.95 -13.94
C LEU A 6 25.89 -28.16 -14.50
N VAL A 7 25.32 -29.36 -14.34
CA VAL A 7 23.94 -29.67 -14.73
C VAL A 7 22.94 -28.80 -13.94
N TRP A 8 23.09 -28.71 -12.61
CA TRP A 8 22.22 -27.89 -11.78
C TRP A 8 22.34 -26.40 -12.10
N LEU A 9 23.56 -25.88 -12.29
CA LEU A 9 23.77 -24.47 -12.66
C LEU A 9 23.18 -24.15 -14.05
N SER A 10 23.38 -25.02 -15.04
CA SER A 10 22.80 -24.85 -16.37
C SER A 10 21.25 -24.94 -16.34
N GLY A 11 20.71 -25.88 -15.55
CA GLY A 11 19.29 -26.02 -15.32
C GLY A 11 18.67 -24.79 -14.65
N GLY A 12 19.29 -24.26 -13.60
CA GLY A 12 18.88 -23.04 -12.92
C GLY A 12 18.95 -21.80 -13.84
N TRP A 13 20.02 -21.69 -14.63
CA TRP A 13 20.14 -20.62 -15.62
C TRP A 13 19.05 -20.73 -16.70
N LEU A 14 18.80 -21.92 -17.24
CA LEU A 14 17.74 -22.16 -18.22
C LEU A 14 16.36 -21.87 -17.66
N PHE A 15 16.08 -22.32 -16.42
CA PHE A 15 14.84 -22.04 -15.73
C PHE A 15 14.62 -20.53 -15.53
N ASN A 16 15.65 -19.80 -15.09
CA ASN A 16 15.58 -18.34 -14.95
C ASN A 16 15.31 -17.66 -16.32
N ARG A 17 15.92 -18.17 -17.40
CA ARG A 17 15.68 -17.64 -18.74
C ARG A 17 14.26 -17.89 -19.22
N LEU A 18 13.72 -19.10 -19.00
CA LEU A 18 12.34 -19.44 -19.31
C LEU A 18 11.34 -18.63 -18.48
N LEU A 19 11.62 -18.44 -17.20
CA LEU A 19 10.81 -17.60 -16.32
C LEU A 19 10.79 -16.14 -16.80
N GLY A 20 11.92 -15.63 -17.28
CA GLY A 20 12.01 -14.32 -17.93
C GLY A 20 11.09 -14.22 -19.14
N LEU A 21 11.21 -15.15 -20.08
CA LEU A 21 10.44 -15.15 -21.33
C LEU A 21 8.94 -15.39 -21.08
N PHE A 22 8.59 -16.44 -20.30
CA PHE A 22 7.20 -16.82 -20.12
C PHE A 22 6.45 -15.94 -19.13
N PHE A 23 7.04 -15.69 -17.96
CA PHE A 23 6.34 -14.97 -16.91
C PHE A 23 6.42 -13.46 -17.11
N TRP A 24 7.62 -12.93 -17.35
CA TRP A 24 7.80 -11.48 -17.43
C TRP A 24 7.41 -10.92 -18.79
N ASP A 25 7.88 -11.49 -19.88
CA ASP A 25 7.63 -10.92 -21.22
C ASP A 25 6.25 -11.32 -21.76
N LEU A 26 5.81 -12.57 -21.58
CA LEU A 26 4.52 -13.02 -22.09
C LEU A 26 3.35 -12.63 -21.17
N LEU A 27 3.35 -13.07 -19.90
CA LEU A 27 2.21 -12.84 -19.01
C LEU A 27 2.11 -11.38 -18.57
N VAL A 28 3.18 -10.79 -18.04
CA VAL A 28 3.13 -9.40 -17.56
C VAL A 28 3.06 -8.43 -18.73
N GLY A 29 3.78 -8.70 -19.83
CA GLY A 29 3.75 -7.87 -21.03
C GLY A 29 2.39 -7.85 -21.74
N MET A 30 1.56 -8.89 -21.61
CA MET A 30 0.18 -8.89 -22.15
C MET A 30 -0.78 -8.00 -21.34
N TYR A 31 -0.53 -7.79 -20.05
CA TYR A 31 -1.40 -7.02 -19.16
C TYR A 31 -0.94 -5.59 -18.94
N THR A 32 0.29 -5.24 -19.31
CA THR A 32 0.83 -3.91 -19.14
C THR A 32 1.40 -3.39 -20.46
N GLU A 33 1.06 -2.17 -20.84
CA GLU A 33 1.64 -1.49 -22.01
C GLU A 33 3.14 -1.19 -21.83
N HIS A 34 3.68 -1.44 -20.64
CA HIS A 34 5.07 -1.15 -20.28
C HIS A 34 5.83 -2.44 -19.97
N HIS A 35 7.09 -2.49 -20.36
CA HIS A 35 7.98 -3.59 -19.98
C HIS A 35 8.04 -3.75 -18.45
N PRO A 36 8.13 -5.00 -17.96
CA PRO A 36 8.21 -5.25 -16.52
C PRO A 36 9.40 -4.51 -15.91
N PRO A 37 9.24 -3.96 -14.68
CA PRO A 37 10.32 -3.27 -14.00
C PRO A 37 11.56 -4.16 -13.89
N LYS A 38 12.72 -3.69 -14.36
CA LYS A 38 13.98 -4.45 -14.36
C LYS A 38 14.33 -5.01 -12.98
N MET A 39 13.95 -4.29 -11.91
CA MET A 39 14.16 -4.75 -10.52
C MET A 39 13.44 -6.06 -10.21
N LEU A 40 12.21 -6.26 -10.67
CA LEU A 40 11.44 -7.49 -10.43
C LEU A 40 12.09 -8.69 -11.14
N VAL A 41 12.57 -8.48 -12.37
CA VAL A 41 13.31 -9.51 -13.12
C VAL A 41 14.60 -9.88 -12.41
N GLN A 42 15.33 -8.88 -11.86
CA GLN A 42 16.56 -9.12 -11.10
C GLN A 42 16.30 -9.87 -9.79
N ILE A 43 15.27 -9.48 -9.03
CA ILE A 43 14.89 -10.15 -7.77
C ILE A 43 14.50 -11.60 -8.03
N SER A 44 13.71 -11.89 -9.08
CA SER A 44 13.39 -13.27 -9.45
C SER A 44 14.62 -14.09 -9.82
N GLY A 45 15.59 -13.49 -10.51
CA GLY A 45 16.86 -14.13 -10.83
C GLY A 45 17.70 -14.47 -9.59
N ILE A 46 17.78 -13.55 -8.64
CA ILE A 46 18.44 -13.78 -7.34
C ILE A 46 17.76 -14.94 -6.59
N PHE A 47 16.44 -14.97 -6.57
CA PHE A 47 15.67 -16.02 -5.92
C PHE A 47 15.94 -17.40 -6.57
N VAL A 48 15.89 -17.49 -7.89
CA VAL A 48 16.23 -18.72 -8.64
C VAL A 48 17.67 -19.16 -8.38
N PHE A 49 18.62 -18.21 -8.29
CA PHE A 49 20.00 -18.53 -7.98
C PHE A 49 20.14 -19.19 -6.59
N PHE A 50 19.51 -18.64 -5.55
CA PHE A 50 19.56 -19.23 -4.21
C PHE A 50 18.85 -20.59 -4.15
N LEU A 51 17.72 -20.77 -4.87
CA LEU A 51 17.07 -22.08 -5.00
C LEU A 51 18.00 -23.10 -5.66
N THR A 52 18.67 -22.72 -6.76
CA THR A 52 19.62 -23.61 -7.46
C THR A 52 20.76 -24.01 -6.51
N LEU A 53 21.30 -23.06 -5.76
CA LEU A 53 22.35 -23.32 -4.77
C LEU A 53 21.88 -24.28 -3.66
N SER A 54 20.65 -24.15 -3.21
CA SER A 54 20.03 -25.04 -2.23
C SER A 54 19.86 -26.47 -2.76
N PHE A 55 19.45 -26.61 -4.03
CA PHE A 55 19.36 -27.91 -4.68
C PHE A 55 20.73 -28.56 -4.86
N ILE A 56 21.77 -27.80 -5.24
CA ILE A 56 23.14 -28.31 -5.30
C ILE A 56 23.60 -28.81 -3.93
N ALA A 57 23.38 -28.04 -2.87
CA ALA A 57 23.75 -28.43 -1.50
C ALA A 57 23.07 -29.72 -1.09
N HIS A 58 21.79 -29.88 -1.40
CA HIS A 58 21.02 -31.07 -1.05
C HIS A 58 21.36 -32.30 -1.90
N PHE A 59 21.35 -32.17 -3.24
CA PHE A 59 21.43 -33.32 -4.14
C PHE A 59 22.86 -33.72 -4.49
N VAL A 60 23.82 -32.81 -4.38
CA VAL A 60 25.23 -33.07 -4.75
C VAL A 60 26.10 -33.28 -3.51
N PHE A 61 25.80 -32.57 -2.42
CA PHE A 61 26.57 -32.64 -1.18
C PHE A 61 25.87 -33.39 -0.06
N ASP A 62 24.68 -33.96 -0.31
CA ASP A 62 23.86 -34.70 0.66
C ASP A 62 23.54 -33.91 1.93
N GLU A 63 23.56 -32.57 1.85
CA GLU A 63 23.21 -31.73 2.99
C GLU A 63 21.72 -31.84 3.30
N PRO A 64 21.32 -32.05 4.56
CA PRO A 64 19.94 -32.14 4.92
C PRO A 64 19.21 -30.80 4.71
N LEU A 65 18.00 -30.86 4.18
CA LEU A 65 17.17 -29.65 3.94
C LEU A 65 17.00 -28.80 5.20
N THR A 66 17.00 -29.44 6.38
CA THR A 66 16.91 -28.73 7.67
C THR A 66 18.09 -27.80 7.89
N SER A 67 19.32 -28.21 7.55
CA SER A 67 20.52 -27.34 7.66
C SER A 67 20.41 -26.14 6.74
N ILE A 68 19.94 -26.34 5.51
CA ILE A 68 19.74 -25.28 4.52
C ILE A 68 18.67 -24.30 5.01
N LEU A 69 17.57 -24.80 5.54
CA LEU A 69 16.48 -23.97 6.07
C LEU A 69 16.90 -23.19 7.32
N VAL A 70 17.66 -23.80 8.22
CA VAL A 70 18.18 -23.11 9.41
C VAL A 70 19.13 -21.99 9.03
N THR A 71 20.06 -22.26 8.11
CA THR A 71 21.03 -21.26 7.66
C THR A 71 20.34 -20.11 6.89
N GLY A 72 19.36 -20.44 6.02
CA GLY A 72 18.57 -19.46 5.29
C GLY A 72 17.53 -18.72 6.14
N GLY A 73 17.14 -19.28 7.29
CA GLY A 73 16.07 -18.73 8.15
C GLY A 73 16.40 -17.32 8.66
N GLY A 74 17.62 -17.07 9.08
CA GLY A 74 18.04 -15.75 9.52
C GLY A 74 17.91 -14.68 8.42
N LEU A 75 18.32 -15.02 7.21
CA LEU A 75 18.18 -14.14 6.04
C LEU A 75 16.69 -13.92 5.70
N THR A 76 15.88 -14.97 5.74
CA THR A 76 14.43 -14.88 5.49
C THR A 76 13.74 -13.97 6.48
N ILE A 77 14.09 -14.03 7.77
CA ILE A 77 13.55 -13.13 8.80
C ILE A 77 13.95 -11.68 8.50
N ALA A 78 15.21 -11.42 8.19
CA ALA A 78 15.69 -10.09 7.87
C ALA A 78 14.98 -9.50 6.64
N LEU A 79 14.81 -10.30 5.57
CA LEU A 79 14.05 -9.91 4.38
C LEU A 79 12.57 -9.69 4.70
N GLY A 80 11.97 -10.54 5.56
CA GLY A 80 10.59 -10.40 6.00
C GLY A 80 10.33 -9.05 6.67
N PHE A 81 11.21 -8.61 7.56
CA PHE A 81 11.13 -7.26 8.14
C PHE A 81 11.28 -6.16 7.08
N GLY A 82 12.16 -6.35 6.07
CA GLY A 82 12.33 -5.39 4.98
C GLY A 82 11.10 -5.18 4.12
N ILE A 83 10.30 -6.23 3.89
CA ILE A 83 9.08 -6.16 3.05
C ILE A 83 7.77 -6.01 3.85
N GLN A 84 7.84 -5.99 5.17
CA GLN A 84 6.67 -5.94 6.06
C GLN A 84 5.72 -4.79 5.71
N GLY A 85 6.24 -3.61 5.39
CA GLY A 85 5.43 -2.46 5.01
C GLY A 85 4.61 -2.70 3.74
N LEU A 86 5.21 -3.32 2.72
CA LEU A 86 4.50 -3.65 1.48
C LEU A 86 3.39 -4.68 1.70
N ILE A 87 3.65 -5.67 2.56
CA ILE A 87 2.67 -6.68 2.93
C ILE A 87 1.50 -6.02 3.67
N ASN A 88 1.78 -5.15 4.63
CA ASN A 88 0.75 -4.40 5.35
C ASN A 88 -0.10 -3.54 4.41
N ASP A 89 0.50 -2.82 3.46
CA ASP A 89 -0.24 -2.04 2.45
C ASP A 89 -1.17 -2.93 1.62
N LEU A 90 -0.69 -4.11 1.19
CA LEU A 90 -1.47 -5.06 0.40
C LEU A 90 -2.69 -5.57 1.18
N PHE A 91 -2.50 -6.05 2.41
CA PHE A 91 -3.59 -6.56 3.25
C PHE A 91 -4.56 -5.45 3.66
N SER A 92 -4.08 -4.25 3.91
CA SER A 92 -4.92 -3.09 4.19
C SER A 92 -5.80 -2.71 2.99
N SER A 93 -5.25 -2.79 1.78
CA SER A 93 -6.00 -2.57 0.55
C SER A 93 -7.09 -3.62 0.36
N LEU A 94 -6.76 -4.88 0.64
CA LEU A 94 -7.73 -5.97 0.58
C LEU A 94 -8.86 -5.76 1.61
N ALA A 95 -8.53 -5.36 2.83
CA ALA A 95 -9.50 -5.05 3.87
C ALA A 95 -10.45 -3.90 3.46
N ILE A 96 -9.91 -2.80 2.91
CA ILE A 96 -10.69 -1.68 2.40
C ILE A 96 -11.63 -2.11 1.26
N GLN A 97 -11.22 -3.05 0.40
CA GLN A 97 -12.04 -3.53 -0.71
C GLN A 97 -13.13 -4.51 -0.27
N LEU A 98 -12.86 -5.35 0.74
CA LEU A 98 -13.82 -6.32 1.25
C LEU A 98 -14.89 -5.67 2.15
N ASP A 99 -14.49 -4.70 2.96
CA ASP A 99 -15.38 -3.95 3.87
C ASP A 99 -15.06 -2.45 3.77
N PRO A 100 -15.58 -1.76 2.73
CA PRO A 100 -15.18 -0.40 2.41
C PRO A 100 -15.69 0.61 3.45
N PRO A 101 -14.80 1.21 4.28
CA PRO A 101 -15.17 2.27 5.22
C PRO A 101 -15.45 3.60 4.52
N PHE A 102 -15.06 3.73 3.26
CA PHE A 102 -15.31 4.87 2.38
C PHE A 102 -15.33 4.40 0.91
N LYS A 103 -15.85 5.24 0.04
CA LYS A 103 -15.89 5.04 -1.42
C LYS A 103 -15.17 6.17 -2.13
N VAL A 104 -14.80 5.94 -3.39
CA VAL A 104 -14.32 7.01 -4.28
C VAL A 104 -15.40 8.08 -4.38
N GLY A 105 -15.02 9.32 -4.14
CA GLY A 105 -15.90 10.48 -4.08
C GLY A 105 -16.31 10.91 -2.67
N ASP A 106 -16.13 10.06 -1.65
CA ASP A 106 -16.43 10.39 -0.27
C ASP A 106 -15.46 11.44 0.29
N PHE A 107 -15.98 12.26 1.21
CA PHE A 107 -15.20 13.22 1.97
C PHE A 107 -14.83 12.61 3.32
N ILE A 108 -13.53 12.38 3.53
CA ILE A 108 -13.05 11.67 4.71
C ILE A 108 -12.02 12.50 5.48
N ASN A 109 -11.92 12.24 6.78
CA ASN A 109 -10.85 12.73 7.64
C ASN A 109 -10.10 11.54 8.21
N VAL A 110 -8.82 11.45 7.89
CA VAL A 110 -7.89 10.48 8.49
C VAL A 110 -7.13 11.18 9.61
N HIS A 111 -7.43 10.82 10.86
CA HIS A 111 -6.82 11.45 12.01
C HIS A 111 -5.35 11.09 12.12
N HIS A 112 -4.50 12.09 12.22
CA HIS A 112 -3.05 11.93 12.36
C HIS A 112 -2.58 12.45 13.72
N ARG A 113 -1.91 11.58 14.46
CA ARG A 113 -1.48 11.89 15.83
C ARG A 113 -0.49 13.07 15.93
N TYR A 114 0.24 13.38 14.87
CA TYR A 114 1.38 14.31 14.90
C TYR A 114 1.37 15.41 13.82
N LEU A 115 0.53 15.36 12.79
CA LEU A 115 0.63 16.28 11.65
C LEU A 115 -0.30 17.50 11.70
N ALA A 116 -1.47 17.39 12.27
CA ALA A 116 -2.38 18.49 12.49
C ALA A 116 -3.44 18.10 13.53
N ALA A 117 -3.85 19.06 14.36
CA ALA A 117 -4.94 18.84 15.31
C ALA A 117 -6.26 18.45 14.63
N GLU A 118 -6.41 18.79 13.34
CA GLU A 118 -7.62 18.58 12.53
C GLU A 118 -7.59 17.30 11.68
N GLY A 119 -6.43 16.61 11.56
CA GLY A 119 -6.27 15.43 10.68
C GLY A 119 -6.08 15.78 9.20
N LEU A 120 -6.10 14.76 8.34
CA LEU A 120 -6.02 14.88 6.89
C LEU A 120 -7.42 14.82 6.29
N ILE A 121 -7.98 15.98 5.97
CA ILE A 121 -9.34 16.09 5.41
C ILE A 121 -9.26 16.21 3.90
N GLY A 122 -10.02 15.37 3.18
CA GLY A 122 -10.05 15.45 1.73
C GLY A 122 -11.09 14.53 1.09
N ARG A 123 -11.31 14.73 -0.21
CA ARG A 123 -12.15 13.91 -1.04
C ARG A 123 -11.34 12.78 -1.67
N VAL A 124 -11.81 11.56 -1.52
CA VAL A 124 -11.17 10.38 -2.12
C VAL A 124 -11.33 10.45 -3.64
N GLU A 125 -10.21 10.45 -4.35
CA GLU A 125 -10.14 10.42 -5.82
C GLU A 125 -10.02 8.99 -6.34
N GLU A 126 -9.12 8.23 -5.74
CA GLU A 126 -8.76 6.89 -6.20
C GLU A 126 -8.21 6.05 -5.06
N THR A 127 -8.51 4.75 -5.06
CA THR A 127 -7.90 3.78 -4.15
C THR A 127 -7.26 2.66 -4.97
N ASN A 128 -5.95 2.53 -4.85
CA ASN A 128 -5.14 1.52 -5.50
C ASN A 128 -4.76 0.40 -4.52
N TRP A 129 -4.04 -0.62 -5.01
CA TRP A 129 -3.58 -1.75 -4.19
C TRP A 129 -2.64 -1.38 -3.03
N ARG A 130 -2.07 -0.19 -3.01
CA ARG A 130 -1.14 0.27 -1.97
C ARG A 130 -1.54 1.59 -1.35
N THR A 131 -2.14 2.50 -2.12
CA THR A 131 -2.37 3.89 -1.71
C THR A 131 -3.78 4.35 -2.05
N THR A 132 -4.31 5.23 -1.22
CA THR A 132 -5.49 6.03 -1.48
C THR A 132 -5.06 7.47 -1.75
N ARG A 133 -5.62 8.05 -2.80
CA ARG A 133 -5.34 9.41 -3.26
C ARG A 133 -6.52 10.31 -2.94
N MET A 134 -6.24 11.49 -2.43
CA MET A 134 -7.25 12.43 -1.98
C MET A 134 -6.92 13.86 -2.40
N TRP A 135 -7.94 14.65 -2.69
CA TRP A 135 -7.87 16.10 -2.81
C TRP A 135 -8.28 16.74 -1.48
N THR A 136 -7.41 17.57 -0.93
CA THR A 136 -7.75 18.36 0.26
C THR A 136 -8.59 19.58 -0.09
N THR A 137 -9.16 20.22 0.94
CA THR A 137 -9.87 21.51 0.82
C THR A 137 -8.98 22.60 0.24
N ASP A 138 -7.69 22.58 0.52
CA ASP A 138 -6.69 23.53 0.03
C ASP A 138 -6.18 23.21 -1.39
N ARG A 139 -6.86 22.29 -2.10
CA ARG A 139 -6.48 21.80 -3.43
C ARG A 139 -5.11 21.11 -3.49
N ASN A 140 -4.64 20.56 -2.38
CA ASN A 140 -3.46 19.72 -2.37
C ASN A 140 -3.83 18.27 -2.70
N TYR A 141 -2.97 17.62 -3.49
CA TYR A 141 -3.11 16.21 -3.80
C TYR A 141 -2.28 15.38 -2.83
N ILE A 142 -2.94 14.57 -2.03
CA ILE A 142 -2.28 13.75 -1.00
C ILE A 142 -2.38 12.29 -1.38
N VAL A 143 -1.26 11.58 -1.22
CA VAL A 143 -1.16 10.14 -1.40
C VAL A 143 -0.91 9.50 -0.04
N VAL A 144 -1.86 8.71 0.43
CA VAL A 144 -1.82 8.08 1.76
C VAL A 144 -1.68 6.57 1.60
N PRO A 145 -0.69 5.91 2.24
CA PRO A 145 -0.62 4.45 2.26
C PRO A 145 -1.87 3.83 2.88
N ASN A 146 -2.39 2.75 2.31
CA ASN A 146 -3.61 2.12 2.81
C ASN A 146 -3.43 1.51 4.20
N SER A 147 -2.23 1.00 4.52
CA SER A 147 -1.89 0.54 5.87
C SER A 147 -1.99 1.66 6.91
N TYR A 148 -1.70 2.89 6.50
CA TYR A 148 -1.85 4.05 7.37
C TYR A 148 -3.34 4.33 7.65
N ILE A 149 -4.19 4.36 6.63
CA ILE A 149 -5.63 4.62 6.76
C ILE A 149 -6.30 3.59 7.69
N THR A 150 -5.97 2.29 7.52
CA THR A 150 -6.57 1.20 8.31
C THR A 150 -6.14 1.19 9.77
N THR A 151 -5.04 1.84 10.13
CA THR A 151 -4.55 1.92 11.52
C THR A 151 -4.97 3.19 12.23
N GLN A 152 -5.56 4.14 11.54
CA GLN A 152 -6.01 5.42 12.11
C GLN A 152 -7.53 5.45 12.32
N ILE A 153 -7.98 6.40 13.14
CA ILE A 153 -9.40 6.72 13.24
C ILE A 153 -9.79 7.46 11.95
N LEU A 154 -10.80 6.94 11.27
CA LEU A 154 -11.34 7.53 10.06
C LEU A 154 -12.74 8.08 10.33
N THR A 155 -12.97 9.34 9.98
CA THR A 155 -14.30 9.94 9.97
C THR A 155 -14.74 10.08 8.51
N ASN A 156 -15.87 9.46 8.16
CA ASN A 156 -16.47 9.61 6.84
C ASN A 156 -17.63 10.60 6.92
N TYR A 157 -17.50 11.76 6.26
CA TYR A 157 -18.54 12.81 6.25
C TYR A 157 -19.62 12.56 5.20
N SER A 158 -19.42 11.61 4.30
CA SER A 158 -20.39 11.27 3.24
C SER A 158 -21.28 10.09 3.59
N MET A 159 -20.99 9.34 4.65
CA MET A 159 -21.73 8.15 5.08
C MET A 159 -22.25 8.29 6.52
N PRO A 160 -23.38 7.67 6.87
CA PRO A 160 -24.38 7.00 6.02
C PRO A 160 -25.26 7.98 5.23
N LYS A 161 -25.20 9.25 5.56
CA LYS A 161 -25.86 10.37 4.87
C LYS A 161 -24.86 11.52 4.73
N SER A 162 -24.89 12.22 3.62
CA SER A 162 -24.01 13.36 3.33
C SER A 162 -24.33 14.64 4.15
N LEU A 163 -24.89 14.47 5.35
CA LEU A 163 -25.25 15.54 6.28
C LEU A 163 -24.26 15.54 7.42
N SER A 164 -23.37 16.52 7.46
CA SER A 164 -22.46 16.74 8.59
C SER A 164 -22.84 18.00 9.33
N ARG A 165 -22.78 17.94 10.67
CA ARG A 165 -22.90 19.15 11.50
C ARG A 165 -21.52 19.81 11.59
N PHE A 166 -21.49 21.11 11.36
CA PHE A 166 -20.31 21.93 11.61
C PHE A 166 -20.71 23.13 12.49
N GLU A 167 -19.77 23.60 13.27
CA GLU A 167 -19.94 24.79 14.11
C GLU A 167 -19.11 25.94 13.53
N LEU A 168 -19.75 27.07 13.37
CA LEU A 168 -19.09 28.32 13.00
C LEU A 168 -19.14 29.26 14.21
N ASN A 169 -17.96 29.57 14.74
CA ASN A 169 -17.83 30.50 15.84
C ASN A 169 -17.54 31.89 15.31
N TYR A 170 -18.45 32.82 15.57
CA TYR A 170 -18.28 34.21 15.19
C TYR A 170 -18.08 35.09 16.44
N THR A 171 -17.09 35.94 16.41
CA THR A 171 -16.90 36.99 17.43
C THR A 171 -17.55 38.25 16.89
N LEU A 172 -18.49 38.79 17.65
CA LEU A 172 -19.19 40.05 17.31
C LEU A 172 -18.75 41.14 18.26
N ASP A 173 -18.79 42.38 17.75
CA ASP A 173 -18.61 43.57 18.62
C ASP A 173 -19.74 43.62 19.66
N PHE A 174 -19.38 43.95 20.90
CA PHE A 174 -20.30 44.05 22.03
C PHE A 174 -21.42 45.08 21.82
N ALA A 175 -21.22 46.03 20.91
CA ALA A 175 -22.20 47.04 20.52
C ALA A 175 -23.39 46.49 19.70
N ILE A 176 -23.31 45.27 19.18
CA ILE A 176 -24.34 44.66 18.33
C ILE A 176 -25.30 43.85 19.21
N PRO A 177 -26.61 44.21 19.30
CA PRO A 177 -27.59 43.40 20.04
C PRO A 177 -27.70 41.99 19.46
N SER A 178 -27.73 40.98 20.35
CA SER A 178 -27.80 39.54 19.98
C SER A 178 -28.94 39.21 19.00
N ASP A 179 -30.10 39.80 19.19
CA ASP A 179 -31.28 39.58 18.33
C ASP A 179 -31.07 40.08 16.89
N ARG A 180 -30.28 41.14 16.73
CA ARG A 180 -29.93 41.67 15.41
C ARG A 180 -28.92 40.74 14.71
N ALA A 181 -27.95 40.25 15.45
CA ALA A 181 -26.95 39.31 14.96
C ALA A 181 -27.62 38.01 14.49
N ILE A 182 -28.48 37.42 15.31
CA ILE A 182 -29.23 36.18 14.98
C ILE A 182 -30.07 36.35 13.69
N ARG A 183 -30.76 37.48 13.54
CA ARG A 183 -31.52 37.75 12.30
C ARG A 183 -30.64 37.86 11.05
N ILE A 184 -29.48 38.49 11.15
CA ILE A 184 -28.55 38.60 10.04
C ILE A 184 -28.01 37.22 9.66
N PHE A 185 -27.60 36.40 10.65
CA PHE A 185 -27.11 35.05 10.37
C PHE A 185 -28.20 34.16 9.78
N ASN A 186 -29.41 34.17 10.29
CA ASN A 186 -30.50 33.40 9.74
C ASN A 186 -30.87 33.84 8.30
N ALA A 187 -30.76 35.12 8.00
CA ALA A 187 -31.00 35.61 6.62
C ALA A 187 -29.85 35.24 5.65
N ALA A 188 -28.61 35.05 6.13
CA ALA A 188 -27.48 34.67 5.32
C ALA A 188 -27.38 33.16 5.07
N LEU A 189 -28.09 32.32 5.87
CA LEU A 189 -28.12 30.88 5.76
C LEU A 189 -29.26 30.33 4.86
N LEU A 190 -30.14 31.20 4.39
CA LEU A 190 -31.22 30.92 3.43
C LEU A 190 -30.79 31.25 1.99
#